data_20b2c513953ab7e8fa8acb97cfff7729
#
_entry.id   20b2c513953ab7e8fa8acb97cfff7729
#
_cell.length_a   1.000
_cell.length_b   1.000
_cell.length_c   1.000
_cell.angle_alpha   90.00
_cell.angle_beta   90.00
_cell.angle_gamma   90.00
#
_symmetry.space_group_name_H-M   'P 1'
#
loop_
_entity.id
_entity.type
_entity.pdbx_description
1 polymer ?
#
loop_
_entity_poly.entity_id
_entity_poly.type
_entity_poly.pdbx_seq_one_letter_code
_entity_poly.pdbx_strand_id
1 'polypeptide(L)'
;MIRIFLLLIVCSLILSCGGAFKPKKVDTRQVSTNAQERARENIRTGRGTSLGGIINRGTNYEFSTANPMWRASLETLDFLPMNTVDYSGGIIITDWYSENRSSKESIKITVRFLSNEIRSDSLKIVVHKKICDSSLNCIVNLLKNSIIQNEIQTTIIKKAALLAKSDKNRKK
;
A
#
# COMPACT_ATOMS: atom_id res chain seq x y z
N MET A 1 -35.33 -46.47 10.61
CA MET A 1 -33.92 -46.27 10.99
C MET A 1 -33.35 -44.97 10.43
N ILE A 2 -33.48 -44.67 9.13
CA ILE A 2 -32.95 -43.44 8.50
C ILE A 2 -33.48 -42.13 9.11
N ARG A 3 -34.77 -42.07 9.50
CA ARG A 3 -35.35 -40.86 10.09
C ARG A 3 -34.79 -40.54 11.51
N ILE A 4 -34.44 -41.56 12.26
CA ILE A 4 -33.83 -41.40 13.59
C ILE A 4 -32.38 -40.92 13.45
N PHE A 5 -31.66 -41.41 12.44
CA PHE A 5 -30.30 -41.01 12.17
C PHE A 5 -30.23 -39.56 11.69
N LEU A 6 -31.17 -39.08 10.86
CA LEU A 6 -31.28 -37.69 10.43
C LEU A 6 -31.58 -36.76 11.61
N LEU A 7 -32.45 -37.17 12.56
CA LEU A 7 -32.74 -36.37 13.79
C LEU A 7 -31.50 -36.22 14.67
N LEU A 8 -30.69 -37.29 14.82
CA LEU A 8 -29.46 -37.23 15.60
C LEU A 8 -28.39 -36.28 14.96
N ILE A 9 -28.30 -36.27 13.62
CA ILE A 9 -27.38 -35.33 12.92
C ILE A 9 -27.85 -33.89 13.09
N VAL A 10 -29.13 -33.60 12.98
CA VAL A 10 -29.66 -32.22 13.21
C VAL A 10 -29.46 -31.77 14.63
N CYS A 11 -29.64 -32.64 15.61
CA CYS A 11 -29.45 -32.36 17.02
C CYS A 11 -27.97 -32.08 17.34
N SER A 12 -27.02 -32.76 16.71
CA SER A 12 -25.57 -32.51 16.88
C SER A 12 -25.12 -31.18 16.30
N LEU A 13 -25.76 -30.67 15.26
CA LEU A 13 -25.46 -29.38 14.65
C LEU A 13 -25.93 -28.19 15.49
N ILE A 14 -27.01 -28.39 16.30
CA ILE A 14 -27.55 -27.31 17.14
C ILE A 14 -26.73 -27.14 18.45
N LEU A 15 -26.05 -28.18 18.90
CA LEU A 15 -25.21 -28.15 20.11
C LEU A 15 -23.81 -27.53 19.92
N SER A 16 -23.41 -27.26 18.66
CA SER A 16 -22.09 -26.70 18.33
C SER A 16 -21.96 -25.16 18.49
N CYS A 17 -23.02 -24.47 18.88
CA CYS A 17 -23.01 -22.99 18.96
C CYS A 17 -22.82 -22.45 20.40
N GLY A 18 -22.06 -23.12 21.23
CA GLY A 18 -21.83 -22.71 22.62
C GLY A 18 -20.36 -22.60 22.98
N GLY A 19 -19.67 -21.47 22.66
CA GLY A 19 -18.38 -21.34 23.29
C GLY A 19 -17.44 -20.19 22.94
N ALA A 20 -17.79 -19.24 22.07
CA ALA A 20 -16.83 -18.23 21.64
C ALA A 20 -17.08 -16.78 22.07
N PHE A 21 -18.15 -16.50 22.81
CA PHE A 21 -18.44 -15.13 23.24
C PHE A 21 -18.29 -14.99 24.75
N LYS A 22 -17.06 -14.83 25.23
CA LYS A 22 -16.83 -14.35 26.60
C LYS A 22 -16.84 -12.83 26.57
N PRO A 23 -17.89 -12.14 27.04
CA PRO A 23 -17.88 -10.68 27.11
C PRO A 23 -16.79 -10.25 28.09
N LYS A 24 -15.91 -9.35 27.61
CA LYS A 24 -14.86 -8.75 28.42
C LYS A 24 -15.55 -7.93 29.52
N LYS A 25 -15.33 -8.26 30.79
CA LYS A 25 -15.85 -7.46 31.92
C LYS A 25 -15.20 -6.07 31.82
N VAL A 26 -15.98 -5.07 31.46
CA VAL A 26 -15.56 -3.66 31.46
C VAL A 26 -16.05 -3.05 32.75
N ASP A 27 -15.16 -2.37 33.48
CA ASP A 27 -15.54 -1.65 34.70
C ASP A 27 -16.44 -0.47 34.31
N THR A 28 -17.72 -0.60 34.65
CA THR A 28 -18.76 0.39 34.31
C THR A 28 -18.53 1.75 34.96
N ARG A 29 -17.65 1.84 35.96
CA ARG A 29 -17.30 3.10 36.63
C ARG A 29 -16.38 3.99 35.77
N GLN A 30 -15.70 3.43 34.79
CA GLN A 30 -14.77 4.14 33.91
C GLN A 30 -15.36 4.45 32.54
N VAL A 31 -16.56 3.99 32.23
CA VAL A 31 -17.20 4.18 30.92
C VAL A 31 -18.38 5.13 31.08
N SER A 32 -18.35 6.24 30.35
CA SER A 32 -19.48 7.18 30.32
C SER A 32 -20.78 6.48 29.94
N THR A 33 -21.87 6.77 30.67
CA THR A 33 -23.22 6.25 30.37
C THR A 33 -23.80 6.81 29.11
N ASN A 34 -23.28 7.96 28.63
CA ASN A 34 -23.73 8.61 27.43
C ASN A 34 -23.07 7.97 26.15
N ALA A 35 -23.93 7.46 25.25
CA ALA A 35 -23.47 6.81 24.02
C ALA A 35 -22.66 7.74 23.10
N GLN A 36 -23.01 9.02 23.02
CA GLN A 36 -22.30 9.99 22.19
C GLN A 36 -20.90 10.32 22.76
N GLU A 37 -20.79 10.38 24.07
CA GLU A 37 -19.52 10.65 24.74
C GLU A 37 -18.57 9.46 24.61
N ARG A 38 -19.08 8.23 24.72
CA ARG A 38 -18.30 7.01 24.42
C ARG A 38 -17.83 6.97 22.97
N ALA A 39 -18.68 7.37 22.02
CA ALA A 39 -18.31 7.42 20.61
C ALA A 39 -17.19 8.44 20.36
N ARG A 40 -17.26 9.63 20.96
CA ARG A 40 -16.22 10.66 20.87
C ARG A 40 -14.90 10.19 21.49
N GLU A 41 -14.96 9.56 22.68
CA GLU A 41 -13.78 9.03 23.34
C GLU A 41 -13.14 7.88 22.56
N ASN A 42 -13.93 6.99 21.96
CA ASN A 42 -13.43 5.93 21.11
C ASN A 42 -12.75 6.48 19.84
N ILE A 43 -13.30 7.54 19.26
CA ILE A 43 -12.67 8.23 18.12
C ILE A 43 -11.35 8.88 18.56
N ARG A 44 -11.35 9.57 19.70
CA ARG A 44 -10.17 10.24 20.24
C ARG A 44 -9.05 9.28 20.61
N THR A 45 -9.39 8.11 21.15
CA THR A 45 -8.43 7.08 21.57
C THR A 45 -8.11 6.04 20.48
N GLY A 46 -8.66 6.21 19.27
CA GLY A 46 -8.46 5.27 18.16
C GLY A 46 -9.11 3.88 18.39
N ARG A 47 -10.02 3.76 19.38
CA ARG A 47 -10.72 2.51 19.73
C ARG A 47 -12.06 2.35 19.01
N GLY A 48 -12.36 3.21 18.05
CA GLY A 48 -13.55 3.05 17.22
C GLY A 48 -13.45 1.73 16.45
N THR A 49 -14.43 0.84 16.64
CA THR A 49 -14.62 -0.31 15.76
C THR A 49 -15.15 0.22 14.44
N SER A 50 -14.25 0.63 13.54
CA SER A 50 -14.63 0.79 12.16
C SER A 50 -14.86 -0.62 11.58
N LEU A 51 -15.94 -0.79 10.84
CA LEU A 51 -16.22 -2.03 10.11
C LEU A 51 -15.01 -2.44 9.24
N GLY A 52 -14.19 -1.47 8.78
CA GLY A 52 -12.93 -1.66 8.10
C GLY A 52 -11.86 -2.35 8.96
N GLY A 53 -11.87 -2.22 10.28
CA GLY A 53 -10.90 -2.89 11.18
C GLY A 53 -11.16 -4.40 11.35
N ILE A 54 -12.39 -4.85 11.12
CA ILE A 54 -12.75 -6.28 11.19
C ILE A 54 -12.47 -6.96 9.86
N ILE A 55 -12.64 -6.25 8.75
CA ILE A 55 -12.44 -6.75 7.38
C ILE A 55 -10.96 -6.65 6.97
N ASN A 56 -10.20 -5.73 7.55
CA ASN A 56 -8.85 -5.40 7.13
C ASN A 56 -7.77 -6.04 8.02
N ARG A 57 -7.77 -7.37 8.13
CA ARG A 57 -6.54 -8.13 8.41
C ARG A 57 -5.69 -8.33 7.15
N GLY A 58 -6.08 -7.73 6.03
CA GLY A 58 -5.24 -7.54 4.86
C GLY A 58 -4.31 -6.36 5.10
N THR A 59 -3.06 -6.51 4.76
CA THR A 59 -2.00 -5.50 4.74
C THR A 59 -2.56 -4.10 4.42
N ASN A 60 -2.59 -3.24 5.43
CA ASN A 60 -3.01 -1.86 5.28
C ASN A 60 -1.90 -1.14 4.51
N TYR A 61 -1.98 -1.15 3.18
CA TYR A 61 -1.13 -0.34 2.30
C TYR A 61 -1.59 1.13 2.34
N GLU A 62 -1.70 1.69 3.53
CA GLU A 62 -1.74 3.14 3.64
C GLU A 62 -0.34 3.67 3.34
N PHE A 63 -0.08 3.90 2.06
CA PHE A 63 1.00 4.79 1.67
C PHE A 63 0.63 6.19 2.14
N SER A 64 0.85 6.47 3.41
CA SER A 64 0.69 7.81 3.95
C SER A 64 1.64 8.77 3.23
N THR A 65 1.22 10.02 2.95
CA THR A 65 2.11 11.09 2.48
C THR A 65 3.34 11.23 3.37
N ALA A 66 3.30 10.65 4.56
CA ALA A 66 4.41 10.49 5.47
C ALA A 66 5.34 9.31 5.14
N ASN A 67 4.98 8.40 4.20
CA ASN A 67 5.83 7.26 3.86
C ASN A 67 7.14 7.74 3.21
N PRO A 68 8.32 7.46 3.82
CA PRO A 68 9.60 7.91 3.29
C PRO A 68 9.92 7.34 1.90
N MET A 69 9.50 6.11 1.60
CA MET A 69 9.71 5.49 0.28
C MET A 69 8.93 6.22 -0.81
N TRP A 70 7.68 6.59 -0.51
CA TRP A 70 6.84 7.35 -1.44
C TRP A 70 7.42 8.72 -1.73
N ARG A 71 7.76 9.48 -0.69
CA ARG A 71 8.38 10.80 -0.81
C ARG A 71 9.69 10.74 -1.59
N ALA A 72 10.56 9.78 -1.26
CA ALA A 72 11.81 9.57 -1.95
C ALA A 72 11.62 9.24 -3.43
N SER A 73 10.57 8.48 -3.79
CA SER A 73 10.26 8.15 -5.17
C SER A 73 9.81 9.36 -5.96
N LEU A 74 8.92 10.19 -5.41
CA LEU A 74 8.49 11.43 -6.04
C LEU A 74 9.67 12.39 -6.24
N GLU A 75 10.51 12.60 -5.22
CA GLU A 75 11.72 13.43 -5.33
C GLU A 75 12.76 12.90 -6.32
N THR A 76 12.84 11.57 -6.50
CA THR A 76 13.79 10.97 -7.43
C THR A 76 13.31 11.08 -8.88
N LEU A 77 12.01 11.08 -9.08
CA LEU A 77 11.38 11.13 -10.41
C LEU A 77 10.86 12.52 -10.78
N ASP A 78 11.10 13.54 -9.96
CA ASP A 78 10.53 14.89 -10.11
C ASP A 78 10.87 15.56 -11.46
N PHE A 79 12.00 15.20 -12.06
CA PHE A 79 12.41 15.70 -13.38
C PHE A 79 11.63 15.09 -14.54
N LEU A 80 10.83 14.06 -14.32
CA LEU A 80 10.03 13.39 -15.34
C LEU A 80 8.57 13.83 -15.27
N PRO A 81 7.92 14.03 -16.43
CA PRO A 81 6.48 14.29 -16.44
C PRO A 81 5.73 13.06 -15.89
N MET A 82 4.84 13.31 -14.93
CA MET A 82 4.03 12.26 -14.33
C MET A 82 2.74 12.04 -15.14
N ASN A 83 2.46 10.78 -15.46
CA ASN A 83 1.20 10.38 -16.11
C ASN A 83 0.15 9.98 -15.06
N THR A 84 0.52 9.11 -14.13
CA THR A 84 -0.37 8.58 -13.10
C THR A 84 0.36 8.49 -11.77
N VAL A 85 -0.27 9.04 -10.74
CA VAL A 85 0.21 8.93 -9.35
C VAL A 85 -0.97 8.44 -8.53
N ASP A 86 -1.03 7.12 -8.32
CA ASP A 86 -2.06 6.51 -7.48
C ASP A 86 -1.44 6.14 -6.13
N TYR A 87 -1.83 6.94 -5.17
CA TYR A 87 -1.35 6.84 -3.82
C TYR A 87 -1.90 5.60 -3.08
N SER A 88 -3.18 5.30 -3.27
CA SER A 88 -3.84 4.16 -2.63
C SER A 88 -3.43 2.83 -3.25
N GLY A 89 -3.24 2.80 -4.56
CA GLY A 89 -2.72 1.63 -5.29
C GLY A 89 -1.21 1.45 -5.19
N GLY A 90 -0.49 2.43 -4.62
CA GLY A 90 0.96 2.36 -4.47
C GLY A 90 1.69 2.28 -5.81
N ILE A 91 1.29 3.11 -6.78
CA ILE A 91 1.88 3.13 -8.11
C ILE A 91 2.17 4.55 -8.60
N ILE A 92 3.34 4.73 -9.19
CA ILE A 92 3.74 5.95 -9.90
C ILE A 92 4.10 5.57 -11.32
N ILE A 93 3.53 6.24 -12.31
CA ILE A 93 3.81 6.03 -13.73
C ILE A 93 4.19 7.38 -14.33
N THR A 94 5.38 7.48 -14.90
CA THR A 94 5.79 8.66 -15.66
C THR A 94 5.14 8.64 -17.04
N ASP A 95 5.15 9.77 -17.72
CA ASP A 95 4.91 9.78 -19.16
C ASP A 95 6.18 9.41 -19.93
N TRP A 96 6.07 9.31 -21.26
CA TRP A 96 7.22 9.11 -22.13
C TRP A 96 8.12 10.34 -22.09
N TYR A 97 9.37 10.13 -21.69
CA TYR A 97 10.39 11.17 -21.59
C TYR A 97 11.52 10.92 -22.56
N SER A 98 11.94 11.97 -23.24
CA SER A 98 13.08 11.99 -24.14
C SER A 98 13.93 13.22 -23.83
N GLU A 99 15.22 13.05 -23.70
CA GLU A 99 16.15 14.13 -23.38
C GLU A 99 16.18 15.21 -24.45
N ASN A 100 16.06 14.80 -25.73
CA ASN A 100 16.04 15.70 -26.85
C ASN A 100 14.79 15.49 -27.73
N ARG A 101 14.21 16.58 -28.25
CA ARG A 101 13.06 16.51 -29.17
C ARG A 101 13.34 15.72 -30.47
N SER A 102 14.60 15.69 -30.94
CA SER A 102 15.04 14.92 -32.10
C SER A 102 15.44 13.48 -31.75
N SER A 103 15.40 13.11 -30.51
CA SER A 103 15.71 11.74 -30.09
C SER A 103 14.59 10.79 -30.52
N LYS A 104 14.99 9.74 -31.24
CA LYS A 104 14.08 8.65 -31.63
C LYS A 104 13.72 7.74 -30.46
N GLU A 105 14.33 7.97 -29.30
CA GLU A 105 14.20 7.14 -28.12
C GLU A 105 13.51 7.90 -26.99
N SER A 106 12.60 7.23 -26.30
CA SER A 106 11.99 7.72 -25.07
C SER A 106 11.83 6.60 -24.06
N ILE A 107 11.83 6.97 -22.79
CA ILE A 107 11.67 6.03 -21.68
C ILE A 107 10.39 6.35 -20.91
N LYS A 108 9.81 5.32 -20.33
CA LYS A 108 8.68 5.39 -19.40
C LYS A 108 9.00 4.55 -18.19
N ILE A 109 8.85 5.11 -17.01
CA ILE A 109 9.18 4.46 -15.74
C ILE A 109 7.89 4.21 -14.96
N THR A 110 7.75 3.00 -14.45
CA THR A 110 6.68 2.61 -13.54
C THR A 110 7.30 2.14 -12.23
N VAL A 111 6.92 2.76 -11.13
CA VAL A 111 7.30 2.38 -9.78
C VAL A 111 6.10 1.79 -9.07
N ARG A 112 6.23 0.57 -8.56
CA ARG A 112 5.19 -0.12 -7.79
C ARG A 112 5.74 -0.43 -6.40
N PHE A 113 4.98 -0.03 -5.38
CA PHE A 113 5.29 -0.34 -4.00
C PHE A 113 4.64 -1.66 -3.63
N LEU A 114 5.42 -2.59 -3.12
CA LEU A 114 4.97 -3.92 -2.71
C LEU A 114 4.83 -4.02 -1.20
N SER A 115 5.53 -3.16 -0.46
CA SER A 115 5.39 -3.02 0.99
C SER A 115 5.81 -1.61 1.45
N ASN A 116 5.57 -1.28 2.73
CA ASN A 116 5.93 0.01 3.33
C ASN A 116 7.35 0.04 3.92
N GLU A 117 8.09 -1.06 3.82
CA GLU A 117 9.43 -1.18 4.38
C GLU A 117 10.48 -0.58 3.45
N ILE A 118 11.56 -0.04 4.03
CA ILE A 118 12.69 0.52 3.26
C ILE A 118 13.64 -0.61 2.90
N ARG A 119 13.27 -1.38 1.88
CA ARG A 119 14.01 -2.55 1.38
C ARG A 119 13.92 -2.62 -0.15
N SER A 120 14.88 -3.30 -0.77
CA SER A 120 14.91 -3.43 -2.24
C SER A 120 13.75 -4.26 -2.80
N ASP A 121 13.30 -5.27 -2.09
CA ASP A 121 12.16 -6.12 -2.47
C ASP A 121 10.78 -5.46 -2.24
N SER A 122 10.75 -4.36 -1.51
CA SER A 122 9.53 -3.56 -1.29
C SER A 122 9.18 -2.65 -2.46
N LEU A 123 10.07 -2.54 -3.46
CA LEU A 123 9.95 -1.62 -4.59
C LEU A 123 10.21 -2.36 -5.89
N LYS A 124 9.24 -2.33 -6.81
CA LYS A 124 9.39 -2.86 -8.15
C LYS A 124 9.43 -1.73 -9.17
N ILE A 125 10.55 -1.59 -9.88
CA ILE A 125 10.72 -0.61 -10.94
C ILE A 125 10.66 -1.33 -12.27
N VAL A 126 9.91 -0.77 -13.20
CA VAL A 126 9.77 -1.27 -14.57
C VAL A 126 10.09 -0.12 -15.52
N VAL A 127 11.02 -0.33 -16.41
CA VAL A 127 11.45 0.67 -17.40
C VAL A 127 11.09 0.18 -18.79
N HIS A 128 10.29 0.95 -19.51
CA HIS A 128 10.00 0.72 -20.92
C HIS A 128 10.79 1.72 -21.77
N LYS A 129 11.34 1.24 -22.86
CA LYS A 129 12.00 2.05 -23.88
C LYS A 129 11.17 1.99 -25.15
N LYS A 130 10.83 3.15 -25.70
CA LYS A 130 10.16 3.31 -26.98
C LYS A 130 11.18 3.85 -27.99
N ILE A 131 11.27 3.22 -29.14
CA ILE A 131 12.11 3.64 -30.27
C ILE A 131 11.20 3.83 -31.46
N CYS A 132 11.24 5.04 -32.07
CA CYS A 132 10.45 5.37 -33.25
C CYS A 132 11.37 5.57 -34.48
N ASP A 133 10.95 5.08 -35.62
CA ASP A 133 11.59 5.36 -36.88
C ASP A 133 11.13 6.70 -37.47
N SER A 134 11.72 7.08 -38.63
CA SER A 134 11.35 8.30 -39.33
C SER A 134 9.93 8.28 -39.93
N SER A 135 9.31 7.10 -40.00
CA SER A 135 7.94 6.87 -40.49
C SER A 135 6.92 6.84 -39.36
N LEU A 136 7.31 7.27 -38.13
CA LEU A 136 6.48 7.26 -36.92
C LEU A 136 6.04 5.85 -36.45
N ASN A 137 6.66 4.78 -36.96
CA ASN A 137 6.47 3.46 -36.41
C ASN A 137 7.30 3.33 -35.12
N CYS A 138 6.65 3.00 -34.01
CA CYS A 138 7.28 2.94 -32.72
C CYS A 138 7.23 1.52 -32.15
N ILE A 139 8.36 1.04 -31.67
CA ILE A 139 8.49 -0.23 -30.96
C ILE A 139 8.75 0.03 -29.49
N VAL A 140 8.00 -0.63 -28.61
CA VAL A 140 8.16 -0.53 -27.17
C VAL A 140 8.76 -1.82 -26.61
N ASN A 141 9.89 -1.69 -25.94
CA ASN A 141 10.60 -2.81 -25.31
C ASN A 141 10.70 -2.62 -23.81
N LEU A 142 10.57 -3.73 -23.09
CA LEU A 142 10.84 -3.77 -21.64
C LEU A 142 12.36 -3.89 -21.43
N LEU A 143 12.94 -2.97 -20.69
CA LEU A 143 14.33 -3.05 -20.24
C LEU A 143 14.42 -3.91 -18.98
N LYS A 144 14.82 -5.18 -19.14
CA LYS A 144 15.04 -6.08 -17.99
C LYS A 144 16.44 -5.85 -17.42
N ASN A 145 16.55 -5.77 -16.10
CA ASN A 145 17.82 -5.64 -15.36
C ASN A 145 18.71 -4.49 -15.89
N SER A 146 18.08 -3.36 -16.25
CA SER A 146 18.81 -2.21 -16.76
C SER A 146 19.57 -1.49 -15.64
N ILE A 147 20.68 -0.87 -16.01
CA ILE A 147 21.45 0.00 -15.09
C ILE A 147 20.54 1.08 -14.52
N ILE A 148 19.69 1.69 -15.36
CA ILE A 148 18.71 2.72 -14.97
C ILE A 148 17.76 2.20 -13.87
N GLN A 149 17.24 0.99 -14.03
CA GLN A 149 16.35 0.37 -13.03
C GLN A 149 17.02 0.24 -11.67
N ASN A 150 18.26 -0.29 -11.66
CA ASN A 150 19.02 -0.51 -10.43
C ASN A 150 19.44 0.81 -9.77
N GLU A 151 19.81 1.80 -10.57
CA GLU A 151 20.21 3.11 -10.09
C GLU A 151 19.06 3.87 -9.45
N ILE A 152 17.89 3.89 -10.09
CA ILE A 152 16.68 4.51 -9.54
C ILE A 152 16.28 3.81 -8.25
N GLN A 153 16.27 2.48 -8.21
CA GLN A 153 15.92 1.72 -7.02
C GLN A 153 16.86 2.03 -5.86
N THR A 154 18.15 2.02 -6.11
CA THR A 154 19.18 2.32 -5.10
C THR A 154 19.05 3.75 -4.59
N THR A 155 18.79 4.70 -5.47
CA THR A 155 18.63 6.12 -5.13
C THR A 155 17.41 6.34 -4.27
N ILE A 156 16.27 5.74 -4.63
CA ILE A 156 15.02 5.83 -3.85
C ILE A 156 15.24 5.27 -2.44
N ILE A 157 15.85 4.08 -2.32
CA ILE A 157 16.08 3.46 -1.01
C ILE A 157 17.00 4.30 -0.13
N LYS A 158 18.09 4.84 -0.70
CA LYS A 158 19.01 5.73 0.02
C LYS A 158 18.31 7.00 0.52
N LYS A 159 17.55 7.67 -0.34
CA LYS A 159 16.76 8.85 0.03
C LYS A 159 15.72 8.53 1.08
N ALA A 160 14.99 7.43 0.94
CA ALA A 160 13.98 6.99 1.90
C ALA A 160 14.58 6.74 3.29
N ALA A 161 15.74 6.13 3.36
CA ALA A 161 16.45 5.90 4.63
C ALA A 161 16.85 7.23 5.31
N LEU A 162 17.29 8.23 4.55
CA LEU A 162 17.62 9.57 5.05
C LEU A 162 16.36 10.29 5.57
N LEU A 163 15.25 10.24 4.81
CA LEU A 163 13.97 10.84 5.21
C LEU A 163 13.44 10.19 6.48
N ALA A 164 13.48 8.87 6.59
CA ALA A 164 13.05 8.15 7.79
C ALA A 164 13.86 8.54 9.03
N LYS A 165 15.19 8.72 8.89
CA LYS A 165 16.07 9.20 9.96
C LYS A 165 15.72 10.63 10.38
N SER A 166 15.50 11.52 9.43
CA SER A 166 15.08 12.90 9.68
C SER A 166 13.74 12.97 10.40
N ASP A 167 12.75 12.19 9.96
CA ASP A 167 11.41 12.17 10.57
C ASP A 167 11.45 11.64 12.02
N LYS A 168 12.31 10.65 12.30
CA LYS A 168 12.53 10.16 13.66
C LYS A 168 13.15 11.20 14.60
N ASN A 169 14.06 12.00 14.07
CA ASN A 169 14.71 13.07 14.87
C ASN A 169 13.75 14.24 15.15
N ARG A 170 12.79 14.49 14.26
CA ARG A 170 11.80 15.58 14.40
C ARG A 170 10.68 15.24 15.40
N LYS A 171 10.50 13.95 15.72
CA LYS A 171 9.50 13.46 16.68
C LYS A 171 10.03 13.31 18.11
N LYS A 172 11.32 13.55 18.31
CA LYS A 172 11.96 13.64 19.63
C LYS A 172 12.04 15.09 20.11
#